data_3231a661f78b0d36f246ba56f199461a
#
_entry.id   3231a661f78b0d36f246ba56f199461a
#
_cell.length_a   1.000
_cell.length_b   1.000
_cell.length_c   1.000
_cell.angle_alpha   90.00
_cell.angle_beta   90.00
_cell.angle_gamma   90.00
#
_symmetry.space_group_name_H-M   'P 1'
#
loop_
_entity.id
_entity.type
_entity.pdbx_description
1 polymer ?
#
loop_
_entity_poly.entity_id
_entity_poly.type
_entity_poly.pdbx_seq_one_letter_code
_entity_poly.pdbx_strand_id
1 'polypeptide(L)' 'MAQITIYTDGSALGNPGPGGYGAVLLSGRHRKELSQGFRLTTNNRMELTAVCAALEALKFEGSDVTVYSDSKYVVDL' A
#
# COMPACT_ATOMS: atom_id res chain seq x y z
N MET A 1 -9.28 -19.44 8.28
CA MET A 1 -8.42 -18.26 8.25
C MET A 1 -8.56 -17.55 6.92
N ALA A 2 -8.71 -16.25 6.95
CA ALA A 2 -8.85 -15.49 5.72
C ALA A 2 -7.49 -15.28 5.06
N GLN A 3 -7.44 -15.42 3.73
CA GLN A 3 -6.28 -15.04 2.96
C GLN A 3 -6.56 -13.65 2.36
N ILE A 4 -5.64 -12.74 2.57
CA ILE A 4 -5.76 -11.37 2.10
C ILE A 4 -4.59 -11.08 1.17
N THR A 5 -4.91 -10.59 -0.01
CA THR A 5 -3.91 -10.15 -0.99
C THR A 5 -3.98 -8.64 -1.11
N ILE A 6 -2.84 -7.99 -1.03
CA ILE A 6 -2.74 -6.54 -1.09
C ILE A 6 -1.82 -6.15 -2.24
N TYR A 7 -2.32 -5.28 -3.10
CA TYR A 7 -1.51 -4.65 -4.15
C TYR A 7 -1.33 -3.18 -3.78
N THR A 8 -0.10 -2.71 -3.79
CA THR A 8 0.22 -1.33 -3.45
C THR A 8 1.02 -0.68 -4.57
N ASP A 9 0.80 0.62 -4.73
CA ASP A 9 1.56 1.45 -5.65
C ASP A 9 1.65 2.87 -5.07
N GLY A 10 2.79 3.49 -5.24
CA GLY A 10 3.00 4.86 -4.78
C GLY A 10 4.08 5.54 -5.60
N SER A 11 3.88 6.80 -5.88
CA SER A 11 4.82 7.56 -6.67
C SER A 11 4.76 9.05 -6.34
N ALA A 12 5.79 9.78 -6.75
CA ALA A 12 5.82 11.22 -6.66
C ALA A 12 6.45 11.80 -7.93
N LEU A 13 5.98 12.98 -8.30
CA LEU A 13 6.56 13.77 -9.38
C LEU A 13 7.66 14.66 -8.80
N GLY A 14 8.89 14.24 -8.98
CA GLY A 14 10.03 14.91 -8.36
C GLY A 14 10.40 14.28 -7.02
N ASN A 15 11.47 14.79 -6.42
CA ASN A 15 12.00 14.23 -5.17
C ASN A 15 12.56 15.34 -4.28
N PRO A 16 11.73 16.07 -3.51
CA PRO A 16 10.31 15.84 -3.30
C PRO A 16 9.40 16.52 -4.34
N GLY A 17 8.13 16.14 -4.35
CA GLY A 17 7.12 16.74 -5.21
C GLY A 17 5.72 16.19 -4.90
N PRO A 18 4.71 16.57 -5.69
CA PRO A 18 3.37 16.03 -5.52
C PRO A 18 3.37 14.52 -5.77
N GLY A 19 2.60 13.80 -5.00
CA GLY A 19 2.53 12.37 -5.17
C GLY A 19 1.29 11.77 -4.54
N GLY A 20 1.22 10.45 -4.56
CA GLY A 20 0.11 9.73 -3.98
C GLY A 20 0.39 8.24 -3.92
N TYR A 21 -0.50 7.55 -3.26
CA TYR A 21 -0.47 6.10 -3.20
C TYR A 21 -1.84 5.50 -3.45
N GLY A 22 -1.84 4.24 -3.85
CA GLY A 22 -3.03 3.43 -3.94
C GLY A 22 -2.77 2.05 -3.37
N ALA A 23 -3.80 1.45 -2.84
CA ALA A 23 -3.75 0.07 -2.37
C ALA A 23 -5.08 -0.61 -2.66
N VAL A 24 -5.00 -1.89 -3.03
CA VAL A 24 -6.18 -2.73 -3.26
C VAL A 24 -6.04 -3.94 -2.35
N LEU A 25 -7.04 -4.16 -1.52
CA LEU A 25 -7.10 -5.29 -0.60
C LEU A 25 -8.17 -6.25 -1.09
N LEU A 26 -7.77 -7.51 -1.32
CA LEU A 26 -8.67 -8.55 -1.81
C LEU A 26 -8.77 -9.67 -0.78
N SER A 27 -10.00 -10.02 -0.41
CA SER A 27 -10.27 -11.14 0.49
C SER A 27 -11.53 -11.84 0.03
N GLY A 28 -11.37 -12.99 -0.64
CA GLY A 28 -12.51 -13.71 -1.20
C GLY A 28 -13.25 -12.84 -2.20
N ARG A 29 -14.51 -12.51 -1.91
CA ARG A 29 -15.35 -11.64 -2.74
C ARG A 29 -15.25 -10.17 -2.37
N HIS A 30 -14.54 -9.85 -1.29
CA HIS A 30 -14.42 -8.49 -0.80
C HIS A 30 -13.24 -7.79 -1.46
N ARG A 31 -13.48 -6.54 -1.83
CA ARG A 31 -12.45 -5.68 -2.40
C ARG A 31 -12.54 -4.32 -1.72
N LYS A 32 -11.40 -3.83 -1.26
CA LYS A 32 -11.30 -2.49 -0.69
C LYS A 32 -10.18 -1.73 -1.37
N GLU A 33 -10.47 -0.51 -1.78
CA GLU A 33 -9.48 0.36 -2.40
C GLU A 33 -9.20 1.53 -1.47
N LEU A 34 -7.91 1.86 -1.35
CA LEU A 34 -7.42 3.01 -0.59
C LEU A 34 -6.59 3.88 -1.51
N SER A 35 -6.73 5.18 -1.38
CA SER A 35 -5.89 6.11 -2.12
C SER A 35 -5.80 7.44 -1.39
N GLN A 36 -4.68 8.13 -1.55
CA GLN A 36 -4.49 9.46 -0.99
C GLN A 36 -3.42 10.21 -1.76
N GLY A 37 -3.63 11.52 -1.96
CA GLY A 37 -2.66 12.40 -2.59
C GLY A 37 -1.97 13.28 -1.56
N PHE A 38 -0.77 13.71 -1.90
CA PHE A 38 0.07 14.58 -1.08
C PHE A 38 0.68 15.68 -1.94
N ARG A 39 0.79 16.88 -1.37
CA ARG A 39 1.36 18.01 -2.10
C ARG A 39 2.88 17.92 -2.20
N LEU A 40 3.52 17.35 -1.19
CA LEU A 40 4.97 17.25 -1.12
C LEU A 40 5.36 15.94 -0.47
N THR A 41 5.98 15.06 -1.25
CA THR A 41 6.37 13.74 -0.78
C THR A 41 7.47 13.17 -1.68
N THR A 42 7.88 11.94 -1.43
CA THR A 42 8.86 11.21 -2.25
C THR A 42 8.28 9.87 -2.66
N ASN A 43 8.86 9.25 -3.71
CA ASN A 43 8.48 7.91 -4.14
C ASN A 43 8.54 6.91 -2.98
N ASN A 44 9.66 6.90 -2.25
CA ASN A 44 9.85 5.95 -1.16
C ASN A 44 8.81 6.12 -0.07
N ARG A 45 8.48 7.36 0.28
CA ARG A 45 7.44 7.63 1.29
C ARG A 45 6.08 7.14 0.83
N MET A 46 5.76 7.32 -0.45
CA MET A 46 4.47 6.89 -1.00
C MET A 46 4.36 5.37 -1.04
N GLU A 47 5.43 4.69 -1.42
CA GLU A 47 5.45 3.24 -1.44
C GLU A 47 5.29 2.64 -0.04
N LEU A 48 6.01 3.16 0.95
CA LEU A 48 5.88 2.73 2.34
C LEU A 48 4.52 3.10 2.93
N THR A 49 4.04 4.30 2.64
CA THR A 49 2.74 4.76 3.15
C THR A 49 1.61 3.89 2.62
N ALA A 50 1.69 3.47 1.35
CA ALA A 50 0.69 2.58 0.77
C ALA A 50 0.61 1.26 1.53
N VAL A 51 1.76 0.65 1.84
CA VAL A 51 1.80 -0.61 2.60
C VAL A 51 1.27 -0.40 4.01
N CYS A 52 1.71 0.67 4.69
CA CYS A 52 1.24 0.96 6.05
C CYS A 52 -0.26 1.21 6.09
N ALA A 53 -0.79 1.98 5.15
CA ALA A 53 -2.22 2.24 5.08
C ALA A 53 -3.02 0.96 4.85
N ALA A 54 -2.54 0.08 3.98
CA ALA A 54 -3.18 -1.19 3.72
C ALA A 54 -3.18 -2.09 4.96
N LEU A 55 -2.05 -2.18 5.67
CA LEU A 55 -1.95 -2.99 6.88
C LEU A 55 -2.83 -2.43 8.00
N GLU A 56 -2.92 -1.11 8.14
CA GLU A 56 -3.80 -0.48 9.11
C GLU A 56 -5.28 -0.73 8.82
N ALA A 57 -5.63 -0.90 7.55
CA ALA A 57 -6.99 -1.20 7.16
C ALA A 57 -7.40 -2.63 7.48
N LEU A 58 -6.45 -3.50 7.78
CA LEU A 58 -6.74 -4.88 8.16
C LEU A 58 -7.15 -4.92 9.62
N LYS A 59 -8.37 -5.40 9.86
CA LYS A 59 -8.93 -5.50 11.21
C LYS A 59 -8.96 -6.92 11.74
N PHE A 60 -8.38 -7.86 10.99
CA PHE A 60 -8.45 -9.28 11.33
C PHE A 60 -7.12 -9.78 11.86
N GLU A 61 -7.15 -10.39 13.02
CA GLU A 61 -6.02 -11.15 13.55
C GLU A 61 -6.03 -12.55 12.96
N GLY A 62 -4.86 -13.14 12.79
CA GLY A 62 -4.73 -14.50 12.30
C GLY A 62 -4.95 -14.67 10.81
N SER A 63 -4.93 -13.59 10.03
CA SER A 63 -5.05 -13.65 8.59
C SER A 63 -3.68 -13.87 7.95
N ASP A 64 -3.66 -14.65 6.86
CA ASP A 64 -2.50 -14.75 6.00
C ASP A 64 -2.53 -13.58 5.02
N VAL A 65 -1.52 -12.73 5.08
CA VAL A 65 -1.46 -11.52 4.26
C VAL A 65 -0.29 -11.63 3.29
N THR A 66 -0.58 -11.43 2.02
CA THR A 66 0.44 -11.35 0.96
C THR A 66 0.40 -9.95 0.38
N VAL A 67 1.54 -9.27 0.37
CA VAL A 67 1.66 -7.92 -0.16
C VAL A 67 2.49 -7.95 -1.43
N TYR A 68 1.93 -7.43 -2.51
CA TYR A 68 2.64 -7.22 -3.77
C TYR A 68 2.96 -5.74 -3.93
N SER A 69 4.23 -5.43 -4.02
CA SER A 69 4.71 -4.06 -4.19
C SER A 69 5.88 -4.06 -5.17
N ASP A 70 5.90 -3.08 -6.05
CA ASP A 70 7.04 -2.87 -6.95
C ASP A 70 8.20 -2.14 -6.24
N SER A 71 7.99 -1.73 -5.00
CA SER A 71 9.00 -1.00 -4.26
C SER A 71 10.11 -1.92 -3.80
N LYS A 72 11.29 -1.74 -4.35
CA LYS A 72 12.49 -2.42 -3.87
C LYS A 72 12.76 -2.07 -2.41
N TYR A 73 12.44 -0.86 -2.00
CA TYR A 73 12.64 -0.39 -0.64
C TYR A 73 11.75 -1.13 0.36
N VAL A 74 10.52 -1.45 -0.03
CA VAL A 74 9.59 -2.22 0.80
C VAL A 74 9.98 -3.69 0.83
N VAL A 75 10.34 -4.25 -0.32
CA VAL A 75 10.66 -5.68 -0.45
C VAL A 75 11.92 -6.05 0.34
N ASP A 76 12.86 -5.14 0.44
CA ASP A 76 14.14 -5.38 1.12
C ASP A 76 14.10 -5.11 2.65
N LEU A 77 12.94 -4.78 3.18
CA LEU A 77 12.79 -4.58 4.63
C LEU A 77 12.97 -5.85 5.43
#